data_ec09ecd77622121dd2edf16620abd6b0
#
_entry.id   ec09ecd77622121dd2edf16620abd6b0
#
_cell.length_a   1.000
_cell.length_b   1.000
_cell.length_c   1.000
_cell.angle_alpha   90.00
_cell.angle_beta   90.00
_cell.angle_gamma   90.00
#
_symmetry.space_group_name_H-M   'P 1'
#
loop_
_entity.id
_entity.type
_entity.pdbx_description
1 polymer ?
#
loop_
_entity_poly.entity_id
_entity_poly.type
_entity_poly.pdbx_seq_one_letter_code
_entity_poly.pdbx_strand_id
1 'polypeptide(L)'
;MNHSAFRNSQDTFLSDALAGLIANHPDACWHDVGFIGRTAPLRTADGDPAVAVISGGGSGHEPMHAGFIGQGMLAAACPGLLFTSPNAVQVSEATQWADQGRGVVHVVKNYTGDVMNFTVARNAAEAVDTRTVLVADDIATDGNEDGPGRRGTGATILVEKVAGAAAYRGDDVDKVAELGQRAADNSRSMSVALGAGFMPTTGRETFDLAAGQMEVGVGIHGEPGTHTEQVDSASAIVNQVLDKIVPALELGQGDEVVCLVNGLGGTTPLELSLLFGEAAAQLAQRGVTVARSLVGSYVTAVNMHGASFTLLKADAELLELVDASTAAPAWPHTLGRAKAVEPATITFQDELPTEGEENQWLTAFVERLQASFEALTELDRKAGDGDFGQNMEAAFGGIELPLRGTDTEIFTGLAKRLLVLAGGTSGAVFGTLFNELARAESLADGLNAAADLIHELGGAQRGDRTMLDALIPAAEKARELGAKDPDAETLQELFDAAHAGALDTEDLAAKKGRASYLGDRSKGVIDPGAIVVSWLFGGEPLSAH
;
A
#
# COMPACT_ATOMS: atom_id res chain seq x y z
N MET A 1 15.25 15.58 -0.74
CA MET A 1 15.57 14.18 -1.14
C MET A 1 15.80 14.18 -2.64
N ASN A 2 16.76 13.38 -3.17
CA ASN A 2 16.91 13.23 -4.62
C ASN A 2 15.78 12.35 -5.15
N HIS A 3 14.69 12.95 -5.59
CA HIS A 3 13.61 12.24 -6.24
C HIS A 3 14.00 11.89 -7.67
N SER A 4 13.88 10.61 -8.03
CA SER A 4 14.13 10.10 -9.36
C SER A 4 12.86 9.46 -9.91
N ALA A 5 12.62 9.59 -11.20
CA ALA A 5 11.56 8.90 -11.91
C ALA A 5 12.15 8.00 -13.00
N PHE A 6 11.50 6.88 -13.29
CA PHE A 6 11.84 6.07 -14.46
C PHE A 6 11.44 6.85 -15.72
N ARG A 7 12.43 7.29 -16.50
CA ARG A 7 12.24 8.03 -17.74
C ARG A 7 13.46 7.89 -18.64
N ASN A 8 13.25 7.91 -19.95
CA ASN A 8 14.34 8.00 -20.91
C ASN A 8 14.90 9.44 -20.94
N SER A 9 13.99 10.43 -21.06
CA SER A 9 14.28 11.86 -20.93
C SER A 9 13.07 12.61 -20.32
N GLN A 10 13.25 13.87 -19.98
CA GLN A 10 12.13 14.74 -19.56
C GLN A 10 11.17 15.01 -20.72
N ASP A 11 11.72 15.24 -21.91
CA ASP A 11 10.96 15.65 -23.10
C ASP A 11 10.12 14.50 -23.68
N THR A 12 10.62 13.24 -23.59
CA THR A 12 9.92 12.07 -24.14
C THR A 12 9.10 11.30 -23.11
N PHE A 13 9.15 11.68 -21.83
CA PHE A 13 8.51 10.92 -20.74
C PHE A 13 7.05 10.57 -21.04
N LEU A 14 6.25 11.58 -21.42
CA LEU A 14 4.82 11.37 -21.65
C LEU A 14 4.55 10.51 -22.89
N SER A 15 5.20 10.79 -24.01
CA SER A 15 5.03 10.01 -25.24
C SER A 15 5.45 8.54 -25.05
N ASP A 16 6.57 8.31 -24.36
CA ASP A 16 7.06 6.97 -24.07
C ASP A 16 6.10 6.21 -23.14
N ALA A 17 5.56 6.90 -22.12
CA ALA A 17 4.61 6.32 -21.18
C ALA A 17 3.27 5.96 -21.86
N LEU A 18 2.72 6.85 -22.69
CA LEU A 18 1.49 6.59 -23.45
C LEU A 18 1.68 5.47 -24.47
N ALA A 19 2.84 5.39 -25.13
CA ALA A 19 3.16 4.27 -26.01
C ALA A 19 3.20 2.94 -25.25
N GLY A 20 3.77 2.93 -24.05
CA GLY A 20 3.78 1.75 -23.17
C GLY A 20 2.38 1.35 -22.70
N LEU A 21 1.54 2.31 -22.35
CA LEU A 21 0.14 2.08 -21.97
C LEU A 21 -0.64 1.42 -23.13
N ILE A 22 -0.52 1.96 -24.34
CA ILE A 22 -1.20 1.42 -25.53
C ILE A 22 -0.67 0.03 -25.88
N ALA A 23 0.65 -0.18 -25.78
CA ALA A 23 1.26 -1.50 -26.04
C ALA A 23 0.73 -2.59 -25.11
N ASN A 24 0.32 -2.24 -23.89
CA ASN A 24 -0.26 -3.14 -22.90
C ASN A 24 -1.80 -3.18 -22.95
N HIS A 25 -2.43 -2.34 -23.76
CA HIS A 25 -3.90 -2.27 -23.81
C HIS A 25 -4.46 -3.25 -24.85
N PRO A 26 -5.43 -4.13 -24.51
CA PRO A 26 -5.91 -5.16 -25.44
C PRO A 26 -6.67 -4.63 -26.65
N ASP A 27 -7.27 -3.44 -26.55
CA ASP A 27 -8.19 -2.87 -27.54
C ASP A 27 -8.09 -1.34 -27.61
N ALA A 28 -6.89 -0.80 -27.72
CA ALA A 28 -6.67 0.62 -27.91
C ALA A 28 -5.58 0.90 -28.93
N CYS A 29 -5.72 2.00 -29.65
CA CYS A 29 -4.72 2.52 -30.59
C CYS A 29 -4.61 4.03 -30.49
N TRP A 30 -3.43 4.54 -30.85
CA TRP A 30 -3.16 5.96 -30.99
C TRP A 30 -3.70 6.49 -32.32
N HIS A 31 -4.31 7.66 -32.26
CA HIS A 31 -4.69 8.45 -33.45
C HIS A 31 -3.77 9.67 -33.56
N ASP A 32 -3.28 9.96 -34.77
CA ASP A 32 -2.24 10.98 -35.03
C ASP A 32 -2.62 12.40 -34.57
N VAL A 33 -3.91 12.68 -34.44
CA VAL A 33 -4.40 13.95 -33.88
C VAL A 33 -4.31 14.05 -32.36
N GLY A 34 -3.86 12.99 -31.69
CA GLY A 34 -3.49 13.00 -30.28
C GLY A 34 -4.51 12.41 -29.31
N PHE A 35 -5.41 11.54 -29.74
CA PHE A 35 -6.27 10.79 -28.83
C PHE A 35 -6.03 9.28 -28.92
N ILE A 36 -6.47 8.56 -27.88
CA ILE A 36 -6.45 7.10 -27.81
C ILE A 36 -7.89 6.62 -28.01
N GLY A 37 -8.12 5.79 -29.01
CA GLY A 37 -9.42 5.22 -29.32
C GLY A 37 -9.40 3.70 -29.31
N ARG A 38 -10.56 3.05 -29.27
CA ARG A 38 -10.68 1.60 -29.44
C ARG A 38 -10.31 1.18 -30.86
N THR A 39 -9.79 -0.03 -31.00
CA THR A 39 -9.53 -0.64 -32.32
C THR A 39 -10.81 -1.07 -33.06
N ALA A 40 -11.92 -1.28 -32.31
CA ALA A 40 -13.23 -1.64 -32.85
C ALA A 40 -14.32 -0.70 -32.31
N PRO A 41 -15.37 -0.41 -33.10
CA PRO A 41 -16.48 0.44 -32.67
C PRO A 41 -17.23 -0.15 -31.46
N LEU A 42 -17.80 0.73 -30.61
CA LEU A 42 -18.68 0.30 -29.52
C LEU A 42 -19.96 -0.33 -30.06
N ARG A 43 -20.41 -1.37 -29.38
CA ARG A 43 -21.69 -2.04 -29.67
C ARG A 43 -22.52 -2.13 -28.40
N THR A 44 -23.84 -2.20 -28.57
CA THR A 44 -24.74 -2.58 -27.48
C THR A 44 -24.61 -4.07 -27.16
N ALA A 45 -25.23 -4.51 -26.10
CA ALA A 45 -25.29 -5.95 -25.76
C ALA A 45 -25.90 -6.81 -26.89
N ASP A 46 -26.81 -6.23 -27.66
CA ASP A 46 -27.48 -6.88 -28.81
C ASP A 46 -26.67 -6.77 -30.13
N GLY A 47 -25.52 -6.08 -30.11
CA GLY A 47 -24.62 -5.94 -31.25
C GLY A 47 -24.90 -4.72 -32.15
N ASP A 48 -25.87 -3.89 -31.82
CA ASP A 48 -26.19 -2.66 -32.53
C ASP A 48 -25.15 -1.54 -32.28
N PRO A 49 -25.06 -0.51 -33.12
CA PRO A 49 -24.28 0.68 -32.82
C PRO A 49 -24.69 1.30 -31.49
N ALA A 50 -23.73 1.57 -30.61
CA ALA A 50 -23.95 2.17 -29.30
C ALA A 50 -23.67 3.66 -29.31
N VAL A 51 -24.23 4.38 -28.34
CA VAL A 51 -23.78 5.75 -27.99
C VAL A 51 -22.31 5.67 -27.56
N ALA A 52 -21.50 6.62 -28.02
CA ALA A 52 -20.11 6.68 -27.59
C ALA A 52 -19.95 7.53 -26.33
N VAL A 53 -19.14 7.07 -25.41
CA VAL A 53 -18.73 7.86 -24.24
C VAL A 53 -17.25 8.18 -24.39
N ILE A 54 -16.89 9.45 -24.38
CA ILE A 54 -15.50 9.88 -24.40
C ILE A 54 -15.19 10.78 -23.21
N SER A 55 -13.95 10.78 -22.79
CA SER A 55 -13.45 11.61 -21.72
C SER A 55 -12.03 12.06 -22.02
N GLY A 56 -11.46 12.87 -21.13
CA GLY A 56 -10.10 13.35 -21.28
C GLY A 56 -9.71 14.29 -20.14
N GLY A 57 -8.45 14.61 -20.11
CA GLY A 57 -7.86 15.47 -19.09
C GLY A 57 -6.35 15.43 -19.15
N GLY A 58 -5.68 16.10 -18.23
CA GLY A 58 -4.24 16.02 -18.07
C GLY A 58 -3.78 14.57 -17.87
N SER A 59 -2.64 14.22 -18.44
CA SER A 59 -1.93 12.99 -18.07
C SER A 59 -1.33 13.12 -16.67
N GLY A 60 -0.95 12.00 -16.04
CA GLY A 60 -0.47 11.95 -14.65
C GLY A 60 -1.52 11.43 -13.66
N HIS A 61 -2.69 11.04 -14.18
CA HIS A 61 -3.80 10.48 -13.41
C HIS A 61 -4.05 9.00 -13.71
N GLU A 62 -3.17 8.37 -14.46
CA GLU A 62 -3.34 6.99 -14.90
C GLU A 62 -3.68 6.03 -13.73
N PRO A 63 -4.56 5.06 -14.06
CA PRO A 63 -5.13 4.65 -15.34
C PRO A 63 -6.22 5.54 -15.93
N MET A 64 -6.71 6.56 -15.22
CA MET A 64 -7.70 7.50 -15.76
C MET A 64 -7.06 8.37 -16.86
N HIS A 65 -7.58 8.49 -18.07
CA HIS A 65 -8.82 7.96 -18.62
C HIS A 65 -8.55 6.71 -19.49
N ALA A 66 -7.33 6.60 -20.08
CA ALA A 66 -7.01 5.64 -21.13
C ALA A 66 -7.15 4.17 -20.69
N GLY A 67 -6.87 3.84 -19.44
CA GLY A 67 -7.08 2.49 -18.89
C GLY A 67 -8.56 2.08 -18.80
N PHE A 68 -9.48 3.02 -18.94
CA PHE A 68 -10.93 2.78 -18.93
C PHE A 68 -11.56 2.73 -20.33
N ILE A 69 -10.74 2.75 -21.39
CA ILE A 69 -11.21 2.46 -22.75
C ILE A 69 -11.62 0.99 -22.83
N GLY A 70 -12.84 0.73 -23.28
CA GLY A 70 -13.35 -0.64 -23.43
C GLY A 70 -14.86 -0.69 -23.60
N GLN A 71 -15.34 -1.83 -24.08
CA GLN A 71 -16.78 -2.10 -24.15
C GLN A 71 -17.40 -1.94 -22.76
N GLY A 72 -18.50 -1.20 -22.64
CA GLY A 72 -19.17 -0.91 -21.37
C GLY A 72 -18.51 0.21 -20.52
N MET A 73 -17.53 0.93 -21.10
CA MET A 73 -16.94 2.18 -20.58
C MET A 73 -16.61 3.15 -21.74
N LEU A 74 -15.36 3.64 -21.83
CA LEU A 74 -15.00 4.65 -22.81
C LEU A 74 -14.79 4.10 -24.23
N ALA A 75 -15.20 4.87 -25.24
CA ALA A 75 -14.83 4.67 -26.64
C ALA A 75 -13.45 5.25 -26.94
N ALA A 76 -13.14 6.41 -26.37
CA ALA A 76 -11.87 7.09 -26.53
C ALA A 76 -11.54 7.96 -25.30
N ALA A 77 -10.25 8.23 -25.15
CA ALA A 77 -9.70 9.15 -24.17
C ALA A 77 -8.77 10.17 -24.85
N CYS A 78 -8.87 11.42 -24.44
CA CYS A 78 -8.04 12.52 -24.95
C CYS A 78 -7.00 12.90 -23.87
N PRO A 79 -5.78 12.34 -23.90
CA PRO A 79 -4.74 12.70 -22.94
C PRO A 79 -4.15 14.08 -23.29
N GLY A 80 -4.13 14.98 -22.31
CA GLY A 80 -3.39 16.22 -22.36
C GLY A 80 -1.93 16.05 -21.92
N LEU A 81 -1.19 17.14 -21.86
CA LEU A 81 0.13 17.15 -21.22
C LEU A 81 -0.03 16.87 -19.71
N LEU A 82 1.10 16.65 -19.02
CA LEU A 82 1.05 16.38 -17.60
C LEU A 82 0.28 17.48 -16.86
N PHE A 83 -0.81 17.10 -16.18
CA PHE A 83 -1.72 17.98 -15.45
C PHE A 83 -2.35 19.13 -16.28
N THR A 84 -2.34 19.01 -17.61
CA THR A 84 -2.87 20.03 -18.51
C THR A 84 -3.97 19.45 -19.37
N SER A 85 -5.08 20.17 -19.50
CA SER A 85 -6.25 19.77 -20.32
C SER A 85 -5.87 19.43 -21.77
N PRO A 86 -6.55 18.46 -22.41
CA PRO A 86 -6.39 18.20 -23.84
C PRO A 86 -6.83 19.40 -24.64
N ASN A 87 -6.31 19.56 -25.87
CA ASN A 87 -6.75 20.63 -26.76
C ASN A 87 -8.07 20.28 -27.45
N ALA A 88 -8.79 21.31 -27.88
CA ALA A 88 -10.12 21.17 -28.49
C ALA A 88 -10.11 20.35 -29.79
N VAL A 89 -9.00 20.36 -30.55
CA VAL A 89 -8.89 19.60 -31.82
C VAL A 89 -8.87 18.08 -31.50
N GLN A 90 -8.06 17.65 -30.51
CA GLN A 90 -8.06 16.25 -30.08
C GLN A 90 -9.48 15.78 -29.75
N VAL A 91 -10.19 16.55 -28.93
CA VAL A 91 -11.54 16.20 -28.46
C VAL A 91 -12.55 16.22 -29.61
N SER A 92 -12.49 17.22 -30.54
CA SER A 92 -13.39 17.29 -31.69
C SER A 92 -13.21 16.09 -32.64
N GLU A 93 -11.96 15.74 -32.95
CA GLU A 93 -11.63 14.58 -33.79
C GLU A 93 -12.05 13.27 -33.14
N ALA A 94 -11.80 13.10 -31.81
CA ALA A 94 -12.27 11.95 -31.07
C ALA A 94 -13.81 11.85 -31.08
N THR A 95 -14.52 12.96 -30.98
CA THR A 95 -15.98 13.02 -31.03
C THR A 95 -16.51 12.54 -32.36
N GLN A 96 -15.97 13.07 -33.47
CA GLN A 96 -16.37 12.69 -34.84
C GLN A 96 -16.03 11.22 -35.13
N TRP A 97 -14.84 10.77 -34.69
CA TRP A 97 -14.39 9.40 -34.86
C TRP A 97 -15.27 8.41 -34.10
N ALA A 98 -15.70 8.76 -32.88
CA ALA A 98 -16.43 7.85 -31.99
C ALA A 98 -17.91 7.72 -32.40
N ASP A 99 -18.50 8.71 -33.05
CA ASP A 99 -19.92 8.70 -33.44
C ASP A 99 -20.23 7.62 -34.48
N GLN A 100 -21.23 6.82 -34.21
CA GLN A 100 -21.80 5.81 -35.10
C GLN A 100 -23.23 6.17 -35.51
N GLY A 101 -23.59 7.48 -35.48
CA GLY A 101 -24.95 7.95 -35.72
C GLY A 101 -25.89 7.74 -34.53
N ARG A 102 -25.32 7.48 -33.34
CA ARG A 102 -26.08 7.32 -32.07
C ARG A 102 -25.81 8.43 -31.07
N GLY A 103 -24.91 9.37 -31.41
CA GLY A 103 -24.46 10.46 -30.57
C GLY A 103 -23.31 10.09 -29.63
N VAL A 104 -22.75 11.13 -29.02
CA VAL A 104 -21.59 11.06 -28.16
C VAL A 104 -21.85 11.75 -26.81
N VAL A 105 -21.46 11.13 -25.72
CA VAL A 105 -21.49 11.74 -24.39
C VAL A 105 -20.06 12.08 -23.97
N HIS A 106 -19.81 13.34 -23.67
CA HIS A 106 -18.58 13.84 -23.08
C HIS A 106 -18.67 13.77 -21.56
N VAL A 107 -17.81 13.02 -20.90
CA VAL A 107 -17.61 13.09 -19.44
C VAL A 107 -16.47 14.06 -19.18
N VAL A 108 -16.77 15.18 -18.53
CA VAL A 108 -15.87 16.32 -18.38
C VAL A 108 -15.67 16.64 -16.90
N LYS A 109 -14.42 16.63 -16.45
CA LYS A 109 -14.08 17.12 -15.11
C LYS A 109 -14.23 18.63 -15.04
N ASN A 110 -14.79 19.15 -13.95
CA ASN A 110 -15.00 20.59 -13.77
C ASN A 110 -13.68 21.34 -13.45
N TYR A 111 -12.83 21.44 -14.47
CA TYR A 111 -11.70 22.34 -14.52
C TYR A 111 -11.90 23.31 -15.69
N THR A 112 -11.53 24.58 -15.49
CA THR A 112 -11.76 25.63 -16.51
C THR A 112 -11.23 25.24 -17.87
N GLY A 113 -10.01 24.68 -17.96
CA GLY A 113 -9.39 24.25 -19.21
C GLY A 113 -10.16 23.10 -19.87
N ASP A 114 -10.55 22.07 -19.10
CA ASP A 114 -11.32 20.93 -19.61
C ASP A 114 -12.69 21.40 -20.14
N VAL A 115 -13.44 22.17 -19.34
CA VAL A 115 -14.77 22.69 -19.72
C VAL A 115 -14.69 23.54 -20.99
N MET A 116 -13.71 24.44 -21.11
CA MET A 116 -13.51 25.27 -22.28
C MET A 116 -13.18 24.46 -23.54
N ASN A 117 -12.19 23.55 -23.44
CA ASN A 117 -11.76 22.77 -24.61
C ASN A 117 -12.84 21.80 -25.09
N PHE A 118 -13.55 21.12 -24.18
CA PHE A 118 -14.67 20.24 -24.55
C PHE A 118 -15.84 21.03 -25.12
N THR A 119 -16.11 22.25 -24.64
CA THR A 119 -17.15 23.13 -25.23
C THR A 119 -16.80 23.56 -26.65
N VAL A 120 -15.55 23.98 -26.87
CA VAL A 120 -15.07 24.35 -28.23
C VAL A 120 -15.12 23.15 -29.16
N ALA A 121 -14.70 21.98 -28.69
CA ALA A 121 -14.71 20.72 -29.44
C ALA A 121 -16.13 20.31 -29.87
N ARG A 122 -17.09 20.36 -28.93
CA ARG A 122 -18.51 20.08 -29.22
C ARG A 122 -19.06 21.01 -30.28
N ASN A 123 -18.74 22.31 -30.19
CA ASN A 123 -19.18 23.29 -31.19
C ASN A 123 -18.52 23.07 -32.56
N ALA A 124 -17.28 22.57 -32.60
CA ALA A 124 -16.59 22.23 -33.85
C ALA A 124 -17.12 20.93 -34.48
N ALA A 125 -17.69 20.01 -33.70
CA ALA A 125 -18.29 18.76 -34.15
C ALA A 125 -19.82 18.90 -34.36
N GLU A 126 -20.30 19.98 -34.95
CA GLU A 126 -21.74 20.34 -35.08
C GLU A 126 -22.63 19.22 -35.65
N ALA A 127 -22.08 18.34 -36.48
CA ALA A 127 -22.83 17.26 -37.13
C ALA A 127 -23.11 16.08 -36.17
N VAL A 128 -22.45 16.04 -35.02
CA VAL A 128 -22.58 14.97 -34.03
C VAL A 128 -23.53 15.41 -32.92
N ASP A 129 -24.53 14.58 -32.62
CA ASP A 129 -25.42 14.81 -31.47
C ASP A 129 -24.69 14.55 -30.17
N THR A 130 -24.25 15.63 -29.50
CA THR A 130 -23.35 15.53 -28.33
C THR A 130 -24.02 16.01 -27.05
N ARG A 131 -23.85 15.27 -25.96
CA ARG A 131 -24.21 15.67 -24.60
C ARG A 131 -22.97 15.79 -23.72
N THR A 132 -23.06 16.63 -22.70
CA THR A 132 -21.98 16.81 -21.72
C THR A 132 -22.47 16.44 -20.32
N VAL A 133 -21.72 15.59 -19.65
CA VAL A 133 -21.85 15.25 -18.23
C VAL A 133 -20.71 15.95 -17.49
N LEU A 134 -21.04 16.84 -16.56
CA LEU A 134 -20.06 17.58 -15.78
C LEU A 134 -19.81 16.90 -14.44
N VAL A 135 -18.58 16.56 -14.16
CA VAL A 135 -18.16 15.95 -12.90
C VAL A 135 -17.57 17.01 -11.97
N ALA A 136 -18.22 17.22 -10.82
CA ALA A 136 -17.89 18.26 -9.84
C ALA A 136 -18.08 17.69 -8.41
N ASP A 137 -17.25 16.73 -8.04
CA ASP A 137 -17.42 15.91 -6.84
C ASP A 137 -16.59 16.37 -5.64
N ASP A 138 -15.50 17.11 -5.83
CA ASP A 138 -14.56 17.47 -4.76
C ASP A 138 -15.09 18.59 -3.88
N ILE A 139 -15.49 18.21 -2.66
CA ILE A 139 -16.07 19.14 -1.67
C ILE A 139 -15.03 20.00 -0.93
N ALA A 140 -13.74 19.76 -1.14
CA ALA A 140 -12.71 20.61 -0.52
C ALA A 140 -12.79 22.06 -0.97
N THR A 141 -13.37 22.31 -2.16
CA THR A 141 -13.56 23.65 -2.73
C THR A 141 -14.95 24.23 -2.50
N ASP A 142 -15.81 23.58 -1.70
CA ASP A 142 -17.10 24.15 -1.29
C ASP A 142 -16.91 25.45 -0.49
N GLY A 143 -17.82 26.40 -0.68
CA GLY A 143 -17.80 27.68 0.00
C GLY A 143 -16.96 28.77 -0.67
N ASN A 144 -16.31 28.49 -1.80
CA ASN A 144 -15.69 29.52 -2.66
C ASN A 144 -16.70 30.00 -3.71
N GLU A 145 -17.60 30.91 -3.30
CA GLU A 145 -18.68 31.42 -4.14
C GLU A 145 -18.18 32.14 -5.41
N ASP A 146 -16.98 32.72 -5.36
CA ASP A 146 -16.34 33.41 -6.48
C ASP A 146 -15.48 32.49 -7.36
N GLY A 147 -15.37 31.21 -7.00
CA GLY A 147 -14.54 30.21 -7.70
C GLY A 147 -15.25 29.49 -8.84
N PRO A 148 -14.54 28.62 -9.58
CA PRO A 148 -15.09 27.80 -10.66
C PRO A 148 -16.02 26.67 -10.16
N GLY A 149 -16.30 26.59 -8.88
CA GLY A 149 -17.06 25.51 -8.24
C GLY A 149 -16.18 24.33 -7.85
N ARG A 150 -16.82 23.20 -7.53
CA ARG A 150 -16.12 21.96 -7.16
C ARG A 150 -15.28 21.43 -8.32
N ARG A 151 -14.09 20.90 -8.02
CA ARG A 151 -13.26 20.18 -8.99
C ARG A 151 -13.87 18.80 -9.29
N GLY A 152 -13.57 18.25 -10.48
CA GLY A 152 -13.87 16.86 -10.83
C GLY A 152 -12.70 15.95 -10.49
N THR A 153 -12.93 14.90 -9.70
CA THR A 153 -11.88 13.99 -9.23
C THR A 153 -12.29 12.51 -9.30
N GLY A 154 -12.36 11.80 -8.18
CA GLY A 154 -12.59 10.37 -8.11
C GLY A 154 -13.92 9.88 -8.70
N ALA A 155 -14.97 10.68 -8.63
CA ALA A 155 -16.26 10.31 -9.20
C ALA A 155 -16.21 10.12 -10.73
N THR A 156 -15.23 10.70 -11.42
CA THR A 156 -15.11 10.63 -12.87
C THR A 156 -15.16 9.21 -13.39
N ILE A 157 -14.44 8.27 -12.77
CA ILE A 157 -14.42 6.87 -13.20
C ILE A 157 -15.75 6.14 -12.96
N LEU A 158 -16.48 6.53 -11.92
CA LEU A 158 -17.82 5.99 -11.62
C LEU A 158 -18.83 6.50 -12.66
N VAL A 159 -18.72 7.77 -13.04
CA VAL A 159 -19.54 8.38 -14.10
C VAL A 159 -19.24 7.76 -15.46
N GLU A 160 -17.96 7.57 -15.82
CA GLU A 160 -17.55 6.87 -17.04
C GLU A 160 -18.11 5.44 -17.08
N LYS A 161 -18.08 4.74 -15.94
CA LYS A 161 -18.65 3.38 -15.83
C LYS A 161 -20.16 3.38 -16.03
N VAL A 162 -20.89 4.25 -15.32
CA VAL A 162 -22.35 4.32 -15.42
C VAL A 162 -22.80 4.70 -16.83
N ALA A 163 -22.21 5.76 -17.42
CA ALA A 163 -22.53 6.18 -18.77
C ALA A 163 -22.17 5.11 -19.82
N GLY A 164 -20.99 4.49 -19.71
CA GLY A 164 -20.55 3.42 -20.61
C GLY A 164 -21.42 2.16 -20.50
N ALA A 165 -21.86 1.80 -19.32
CA ALA A 165 -22.76 0.68 -19.08
C ALA A 165 -24.17 0.94 -19.64
N ALA A 166 -24.70 2.16 -19.48
CA ALA A 166 -25.96 2.59 -20.06
C ALA A 166 -25.91 2.56 -21.61
N ALA A 167 -24.82 3.06 -22.20
CA ALA A 167 -24.58 2.96 -23.63
C ALA A 167 -24.50 1.51 -24.13
N TYR A 168 -23.85 0.63 -23.36
CA TYR A 168 -23.77 -0.81 -23.66
C TYR A 168 -25.14 -1.50 -23.54
N ARG A 169 -25.96 -1.10 -22.59
CA ARG A 169 -27.35 -1.56 -22.43
C ARG A 169 -28.23 -1.18 -23.63
N GLY A 170 -27.87 -0.16 -24.40
CA GLY A 170 -28.57 0.29 -25.61
C GLY A 170 -29.40 1.56 -25.42
N ASP A 171 -29.21 2.28 -24.31
CA ASP A 171 -29.88 3.56 -24.04
C ASP A 171 -29.50 4.60 -25.11
N ASP A 172 -30.39 5.56 -25.34
CA ASP A 172 -30.12 6.70 -26.22
C ASP A 172 -29.20 7.74 -25.58
N VAL A 173 -28.74 8.71 -26.37
CA VAL A 173 -27.76 9.70 -25.94
C VAL A 173 -28.25 10.55 -24.76
N ASP A 174 -29.54 10.88 -24.73
CA ASP A 174 -30.13 11.65 -23.64
C ASP A 174 -30.18 10.86 -22.34
N LYS A 175 -30.57 9.58 -22.42
CA LYS A 175 -30.63 8.70 -21.23
C LYS A 175 -29.23 8.35 -20.71
N VAL A 176 -28.25 8.12 -21.59
CA VAL A 176 -26.85 7.90 -21.19
C VAL A 176 -26.31 9.13 -20.45
N ALA A 177 -26.55 10.33 -20.97
CA ALA A 177 -26.14 11.57 -20.33
C ALA A 177 -26.87 11.82 -18.99
N GLU A 178 -28.19 11.57 -18.92
CA GLU A 178 -28.98 11.66 -17.69
C GLU A 178 -28.41 10.77 -16.58
N LEU A 179 -28.14 9.50 -16.90
CA LEU A 179 -27.60 8.54 -15.93
C LEU A 179 -26.18 8.90 -15.48
N GLY A 180 -25.34 9.33 -16.42
CA GLY A 180 -24.01 9.85 -16.11
C GLY A 180 -24.07 11.08 -15.18
N GLN A 181 -24.95 12.04 -15.48
CA GLN A 181 -25.11 13.24 -14.64
C GLN A 181 -25.68 12.89 -13.27
N ARG A 182 -26.65 11.96 -13.22
CA ARG A 182 -27.17 11.46 -11.93
C ARG A 182 -26.08 10.83 -11.07
N ALA A 183 -25.17 10.06 -11.67
CA ALA A 183 -24.02 9.51 -10.95
C ALA A 183 -23.08 10.63 -10.46
N ALA A 184 -22.81 11.64 -11.27
CA ALA A 184 -22.00 12.80 -10.90
C ALA A 184 -22.63 13.59 -9.74
N ASP A 185 -23.92 13.91 -9.84
CA ASP A 185 -24.66 14.70 -8.85
C ASP A 185 -24.76 13.98 -7.50
N ASN A 186 -24.83 12.65 -7.50
CA ASN A 186 -24.89 11.82 -6.31
C ASN A 186 -23.50 11.37 -5.80
N SER A 187 -22.41 11.98 -6.29
CA SER A 187 -21.05 11.68 -5.86
C SER A 187 -20.40 12.84 -5.12
N ARG A 188 -19.64 12.54 -4.07
CA ARG A 188 -18.77 13.51 -3.39
C ARG A 188 -17.44 12.86 -3.06
N SER A 189 -16.39 13.67 -3.20
CA SER A 189 -15.01 13.27 -2.94
C SER A 189 -14.31 14.24 -2.02
N MET A 190 -13.34 13.74 -1.29
CA MET A 190 -12.36 14.52 -0.56
C MET A 190 -11.05 13.76 -0.46
N SER A 191 -9.93 14.47 -0.50
CA SER A 191 -8.58 13.89 -0.49
C SER A 191 -7.73 14.46 0.63
N VAL A 192 -6.73 13.67 1.03
CA VAL A 192 -5.65 14.06 1.95
C VAL A 192 -4.32 13.59 1.38
N ALA A 193 -3.23 14.34 1.64
CA ALA A 193 -1.88 13.94 1.25
C ALA A 193 -0.92 14.00 2.44
N LEU A 194 -0.08 12.98 2.56
CA LEU A 194 1.02 12.87 3.53
C LEU A 194 2.37 13.26 2.91
N GLY A 195 2.40 13.50 1.60
CA GLY A 195 3.58 13.92 0.85
C GLY A 195 3.23 14.43 -0.53
N ALA A 196 4.02 15.38 -1.02
CA ALA A 196 3.85 15.96 -2.34
C ALA A 196 4.13 14.95 -3.47
N GLY A 197 3.51 15.16 -4.63
CA GLY A 197 3.85 14.44 -5.84
C GLY A 197 5.14 14.99 -6.48
N PHE A 198 5.85 14.14 -7.21
CA PHE A 198 7.04 14.53 -7.96
C PHE A 198 6.75 14.54 -9.46
N MET A 199 6.97 15.69 -10.10
CA MET A 199 6.72 15.89 -11.53
C MET A 199 7.89 15.37 -12.38
N PRO A 200 7.73 14.27 -13.13
CA PRO A 200 8.83 13.68 -13.91
C PRO A 200 9.37 14.61 -15.01
N THR A 201 8.54 15.51 -15.53
CA THR A 201 8.89 16.44 -16.62
C THR A 201 9.67 17.67 -16.14
N THR A 202 9.45 18.11 -14.90
CA THR A 202 10.13 19.28 -14.34
C THR A 202 11.19 18.95 -13.31
N GLY A 203 11.10 17.74 -12.70
CA GLY A 203 11.99 17.32 -11.63
C GLY A 203 11.72 18.01 -10.29
N ARG A 204 10.50 18.54 -10.08
CA ARG A 204 10.10 19.28 -8.87
C ARG A 204 8.92 18.63 -8.17
N GLU A 205 8.82 18.85 -6.87
CA GLU A 205 7.64 18.54 -6.09
C GLU A 205 6.48 19.48 -6.45
N THR A 206 5.24 19.02 -6.24
CA THR A 206 4.01 19.77 -6.59
C THR A 206 3.70 20.87 -5.56
N PHE A 207 4.04 20.63 -4.29
CA PHE A 207 3.93 21.60 -3.19
C PHE A 207 4.93 21.25 -2.07
N ASP A 208 5.09 22.13 -1.10
CA ASP A 208 5.93 21.90 0.07
C ASP A 208 5.09 21.38 1.24
N LEU A 209 5.54 20.31 1.89
CA LEU A 209 4.92 19.76 3.10
C LEU A 209 6.00 19.37 4.10
N ALA A 210 5.89 19.85 5.34
CA ALA A 210 6.84 19.50 6.38
C ALA A 210 6.62 18.06 6.89
N ALA A 211 7.68 17.44 7.39
CA ALA A 211 7.58 16.11 7.99
C ALA A 211 6.57 16.07 9.15
N GLY A 212 5.73 15.05 9.19
CA GLY A 212 4.67 14.91 10.19
C GLY A 212 3.42 15.74 9.95
N GLN A 213 3.35 16.47 8.84
CA GLN A 213 2.17 17.21 8.42
C GLN A 213 1.42 16.48 7.31
N MET A 214 0.12 16.75 7.22
CA MET A 214 -0.74 16.35 6.10
C MET A 214 -1.43 17.56 5.50
N GLU A 215 -1.70 17.50 4.22
CA GLU A 215 -2.45 18.50 3.47
C GLU A 215 -3.87 18.00 3.21
N VAL A 216 -4.88 18.75 3.60
CA VAL A 216 -6.29 18.37 3.53
C VAL A 216 -6.97 19.02 2.33
N GLY A 217 -7.66 18.23 1.51
CA GLY A 217 -8.37 18.71 0.33
C GLY A 217 -7.47 18.99 -0.88
N VAL A 218 -6.37 18.27 -1.03
CA VAL A 218 -5.45 18.39 -2.19
C VAL A 218 -6.17 18.12 -3.50
N GLY A 219 -5.73 18.77 -4.57
CA GLY A 219 -6.18 18.49 -5.93
C GLY A 219 -5.36 17.38 -6.58
N ILE A 220 -5.91 16.82 -7.67
CA ILE A 220 -5.22 15.77 -8.43
C ILE A 220 -4.12 16.33 -9.37
N HIS A 221 -4.05 17.64 -9.60
CA HIS A 221 -2.96 18.30 -10.33
C HIS A 221 -1.85 18.83 -9.42
N GLY A 222 -1.85 18.41 -8.15
CA GLY A 222 -0.89 18.87 -7.15
C GLY A 222 -1.16 20.29 -6.63
N GLU A 223 -2.41 20.75 -6.74
CA GLU A 223 -2.83 21.98 -6.08
C GLU A 223 -2.82 21.76 -4.55
N PRO A 224 -2.33 22.75 -3.80
CA PRO A 224 -2.45 22.72 -2.34
C PRO A 224 -3.90 22.50 -1.91
N GLY A 225 -4.08 21.88 -0.76
CA GLY A 225 -5.37 21.71 -0.14
C GLY A 225 -5.91 23.02 0.46
N THR A 226 -6.91 22.86 1.30
CA THR A 226 -7.52 23.99 2.01
C THR A 226 -6.72 24.42 3.23
N HIS A 227 -5.98 23.48 3.83
CA HIS A 227 -5.12 23.72 4.99
C HIS A 227 -4.20 22.53 5.26
N THR A 228 -3.15 22.81 6.02
CA THR A 228 -2.17 21.84 6.50
C THR A 228 -2.41 21.59 8.00
N GLU A 229 -2.31 20.35 8.44
CA GLU A 229 -2.38 19.97 9.86
C GLU A 229 -1.43 18.81 10.20
N GLN A 230 -1.31 18.47 11.48
CA GLN A 230 -0.48 17.32 11.91
C GLN A 230 -1.14 16.01 11.48
N VAL A 231 -0.33 15.04 11.07
CA VAL A 231 -0.79 13.68 10.77
C VAL A 231 -1.39 13.06 12.02
N ASP A 232 -2.59 12.53 11.90
CA ASP A 232 -3.29 11.77 12.94
C ASP A 232 -3.42 10.29 12.54
N SER A 233 -4.06 9.49 13.37
CA SER A 233 -4.37 8.10 13.07
C SER A 233 -5.23 7.95 11.81
N ALA A 234 -5.11 6.84 11.10
CA ALA A 234 -5.94 6.55 9.92
C ALA A 234 -7.45 6.67 10.25
N SER A 235 -7.85 6.22 11.44
CA SER A 235 -9.24 6.31 11.91
C SER A 235 -9.71 7.76 12.04
N ALA A 236 -8.89 8.65 12.61
CA ALA A 236 -9.21 10.06 12.75
C ALA A 236 -9.28 10.77 11.38
N ILE A 237 -8.32 10.51 10.50
CA ILE A 237 -8.30 11.05 9.13
C ILE A 237 -9.56 10.64 8.35
N VAL A 238 -9.92 9.35 8.39
CA VAL A 238 -11.13 8.84 7.73
C VAL A 238 -12.38 9.47 8.32
N ASN A 239 -12.45 9.60 9.66
CA ASN A 239 -13.58 10.27 10.32
C ASN A 239 -13.75 11.71 9.84
N GLN A 240 -12.66 12.47 9.78
CA GLN A 240 -12.67 13.86 9.31
C GLN A 240 -13.18 13.99 7.87
N VAL A 241 -12.74 13.10 6.98
CA VAL A 241 -13.20 13.08 5.58
C VAL A 241 -14.67 12.71 5.49
N LEU A 242 -15.12 11.67 6.20
CA LEU A 242 -16.51 11.22 6.18
C LEU A 242 -17.45 12.24 6.83
N ASP A 243 -17.02 12.97 7.84
CA ASP A 243 -17.80 14.05 8.47
C ASP A 243 -18.08 15.23 7.50
N LYS A 244 -17.35 15.29 6.38
CA LYS A 244 -17.64 16.23 5.28
C LYS A 244 -18.47 15.59 4.18
N ILE A 245 -18.12 14.37 3.72
CA ILE A 245 -18.77 13.73 2.57
C ILE A 245 -20.20 13.29 2.93
N VAL A 246 -20.43 12.69 4.10
CA VAL A 246 -21.74 12.14 4.50
C VAL A 246 -22.82 13.21 4.52
N PRO A 247 -22.64 14.39 5.18
CA PRO A 247 -23.62 15.47 5.11
C PRO A 247 -23.79 16.07 3.72
N ALA A 248 -22.69 16.20 2.93
CA ALA A 248 -22.74 16.77 1.58
C ALA A 248 -23.51 15.90 0.58
N LEU A 249 -23.71 14.62 0.88
CA LEU A 249 -24.55 13.67 0.13
C LEU A 249 -25.91 13.43 0.80
N GLU A 250 -26.18 14.08 1.93
CA GLU A 250 -27.39 13.83 2.71
C GLU A 250 -27.61 12.32 2.99
N LEU A 251 -26.51 11.63 3.36
CA LEU A 251 -26.55 10.21 3.66
C LEU A 251 -27.10 9.97 5.06
N GLY A 252 -27.98 8.99 5.19
CA GLY A 252 -28.61 8.59 6.44
C GLY A 252 -28.81 7.08 6.56
N GLN A 253 -29.56 6.70 7.59
CA GLN A 253 -29.85 5.30 7.91
C GLN A 253 -30.50 4.57 6.75
N GLY A 254 -29.86 3.51 6.27
CA GLY A 254 -30.36 2.64 5.21
C GLY A 254 -29.93 3.03 3.79
N ASP A 255 -29.24 4.16 3.62
CA ASP A 255 -28.69 4.53 2.32
C ASP A 255 -27.55 3.56 1.91
N GLU A 256 -27.48 3.28 0.61
CA GLU A 256 -26.43 2.47 0.00
C GLU A 256 -25.46 3.33 -0.82
N VAL A 257 -24.17 3.00 -0.71
CA VAL A 257 -23.13 3.72 -1.46
C VAL A 257 -22.19 2.77 -2.21
N VAL A 258 -21.65 3.27 -3.32
CA VAL A 258 -20.39 2.77 -3.88
C VAL A 258 -19.27 3.60 -3.25
N CYS A 259 -18.31 2.91 -2.60
CA CYS A 259 -17.18 3.54 -1.93
C CYS A 259 -15.90 3.30 -2.73
N LEU A 260 -15.28 4.37 -3.20
CA LEU A 260 -13.95 4.34 -3.79
C LEU A 260 -12.94 4.90 -2.79
N VAL A 261 -11.99 4.08 -2.36
CA VAL A 261 -10.77 4.49 -1.65
C VAL A 261 -9.62 4.43 -2.62
N ASN A 262 -9.18 5.60 -3.03
CA ASN A 262 -8.27 5.78 -4.16
C ASN A 262 -6.92 6.33 -3.70
N GLY A 263 -5.83 5.64 -4.06
CA GLY A 263 -4.47 6.11 -3.85
C GLY A 263 -4.05 7.14 -4.90
N LEU A 264 -3.33 8.18 -4.46
CA LEU A 264 -2.86 9.25 -5.36
C LEU A 264 -1.52 8.90 -6.05
N GLY A 265 -1.08 7.63 -5.98
CA GLY A 265 0.06 7.07 -6.70
C GLY A 265 1.22 6.63 -5.80
N GLY A 266 1.45 7.29 -4.67
CA GLY A 266 2.50 6.95 -3.70
C GLY A 266 2.04 6.12 -2.51
N THR A 267 0.75 5.89 -2.36
CA THR A 267 0.15 5.16 -1.23
C THR A 267 0.09 3.66 -1.53
N THR A 268 0.53 2.86 -0.57
CA THR A 268 0.62 1.41 -0.74
C THR A 268 -0.75 0.71 -0.68
N PRO A 269 -0.90 -0.49 -1.26
CA PRO A 269 -2.14 -1.28 -1.14
C PRO A 269 -2.53 -1.62 0.31
N LEU A 270 -1.56 -1.78 1.22
CA LEU A 270 -1.83 -2.03 2.64
C LEU A 270 -2.45 -0.79 3.32
N GLU A 271 -1.90 0.39 3.07
CA GLU A 271 -2.46 1.65 3.58
C GLU A 271 -3.89 1.86 3.04
N LEU A 272 -4.12 1.65 1.74
CA LEU A 272 -5.46 1.75 1.16
C LEU A 272 -6.45 0.74 1.76
N SER A 273 -5.98 -0.47 2.06
CA SER A 273 -6.81 -1.49 2.72
C SER A 273 -7.17 -1.09 4.15
N LEU A 274 -6.22 -0.50 4.91
CA LEU A 274 -6.47 0.06 6.24
C LEU A 274 -7.52 1.18 6.17
N LEU A 275 -7.33 2.15 5.26
CA LEU A 275 -8.26 3.26 5.07
C LEU A 275 -9.66 2.79 4.67
N PHE A 276 -9.78 1.75 3.84
CA PHE A 276 -11.07 1.16 3.49
C PHE A 276 -11.73 0.47 4.69
N GLY A 277 -10.97 -0.27 5.50
CA GLY A 277 -11.48 -0.90 6.72
C GLY A 277 -12.11 0.12 7.67
N GLU A 278 -11.40 1.22 7.92
CA GLU A 278 -11.88 2.34 8.72
C GLU A 278 -13.11 3.00 8.10
N ALA A 279 -13.10 3.28 6.80
CA ALA A 279 -14.24 3.90 6.11
C ALA A 279 -15.49 3.02 6.17
N ALA A 280 -15.36 1.71 5.93
CA ALA A 280 -16.48 0.78 5.98
C ALA A 280 -17.08 0.66 7.39
N ALA A 281 -16.23 0.58 8.43
CA ALA A 281 -16.67 0.52 9.82
C ALA A 281 -17.41 1.80 10.25
N GLN A 282 -16.85 2.96 9.90
CA GLN A 282 -17.42 4.25 10.26
C GLN A 282 -18.69 4.59 9.47
N LEU A 283 -18.80 4.19 8.20
CA LEU A 283 -20.04 4.30 7.43
C LEU A 283 -21.14 3.42 8.03
N ALA A 284 -20.82 2.17 8.41
CA ALA A 284 -21.77 1.29 9.08
C ALA A 284 -22.28 1.87 10.41
N GLN A 285 -21.40 2.50 11.22
CA GLN A 285 -21.81 3.22 12.45
C GLN A 285 -22.78 4.38 12.18
N ARG A 286 -22.65 5.02 11.01
CA ARG A 286 -23.57 6.09 10.56
C ARG A 286 -24.84 5.53 9.89
N GLY A 287 -24.99 4.20 9.83
CA GLY A 287 -26.13 3.52 9.22
C GLY A 287 -26.11 3.46 7.70
N VAL A 288 -24.96 3.76 7.08
CA VAL A 288 -24.76 3.73 5.63
C VAL A 288 -24.13 2.40 5.22
N THR A 289 -24.68 1.75 4.20
CA THR A 289 -24.21 0.47 3.69
C THR A 289 -23.29 0.67 2.49
N VAL A 290 -22.08 0.14 2.55
CA VAL A 290 -21.19 0.05 1.38
C VAL A 290 -21.61 -1.15 0.54
N ALA A 291 -22.45 -0.90 -0.46
CA ALA A 291 -22.98 -1.92 -1.35
C ALA A 291 -21.89 -2.44 -2.33
N ARG A 292 -21.00 -1.56 -2.79
CA ARG A 292 -19.84 -1.89 -3.63
C ARG A 292 -18.64 -1.06 -3.23
N SER A 293 -17.45 -1.61 -3.44
CA SER A 293 -16.20 -0.91 -3.17
C SER A 293 -15.14 -1.12 -4.24
N LEU A 294 -14.36 -0.07 -4.46
CA LEU A 294 -13.12 -0.05 -5.21
C LEU A 294 -12.01 0.43 -4.27
N VAL A 295 -10.92 -0.33 -4.17
CA VAL A 295 -9.75 0.02 -3.35
C VAL A 295 -8.50 -0.14 -4.20
N GLY A 296 -7.81 0.94 -4.47
CA GLY A 296 -6.64 0.94 -5.35
C GLY A 296 -6.32 2.32 -5.90
N SER A 297 -5.33 2.41 -6.78
CA SER A 297 -4.95 3.66 -7.45
C SER A 297 -5.60 3.72 -8.83
N TYR A 298 -6.67 4.47 -8.97
CA TYR A 298 -7.48 4.62 -10.18
C TYR A 298 -7.43 6.03 -10.76
N VAL A 299 -7.25 7.03 -9.89
CA VAL A 299 -7.13 8.45 -10.22
C VAL A 299 -5.94 8.98 -9.45
N THR A 300 -4.76 8.97 -10.08
CA THR A 300 -3.52 9.34 -9.41
C THR A 300 -3.20 10.84 -9.56
N ALA A 301 -2.24 11.30 -8.80
CA ALA A 301 -1.58 12.60 -8.94
C ALA A 301 -0.07 12.34 -9.06
N VAL A 302 0.32 11.67 -10.15
CA VAL A 302 1.64 11.07 -10.38
C VAL A 302 1.97 10.08 -9.26
N ASN A 303 2.85 10.41 -8.34
CA ASN A 303 3.28 9.58 -7.21
C ASN A 303 3.02 10.25 -5.84
N MET A 304 2.00 11.08 -5.72
CA MET A 304 1.64 11.74 -4.47
C MET A 304 1.31 10.70 -3.39
N HIS A 305 1.94 10.82 -2.22
CA HIS A 305 1.58 10.00 -1.07
C HIS A 305 0.33 10.56 -0.41
N GLY A 306 -0.81 10.02 -0.77
CA GLY A 306 -2.10 10.48 -0.29
C GLY A 306 -3.23 9.57 -0.78
N ALA A 307 -4.43 9.84 -0.31
CA ALA A 307 -5.62 9.10 -0.67
C ALA A 307 -6.82 10.04 -0.85
N SER A 308 -7.74 9.64 -1.74
CA SER A 308 -9.05 10.27 -1.86
C SER A 308 -10.16 9.26 -1.58
N PHE A 309 -11.23 9.76 -1.01
CA PHE A 309 -12.45 9.01 -0.74
C PHE A 309 -13.56 9.57 -1.62
N THR A 310 -14.22 8.71 -2.38
CA THR A 310 -15.40 9.06 -3.15
C THR A 310 -16.55 8.17 -2.74
N LEU A 311 -17.68 8.78 -2.40
CA LEU A 311 -18.93 8.07 -2.18
C LEU A 311 -19.91 8.44 -3.29
N LEU A 312 -20.48 7.43 -3.94
CA LEU A 312 -21.63 7.57 -4.83
C LEU A 312 -22.86 7.02 -4.09
N LYS A 313 -23.82 7.88 -3.73
CA LYS A 313 -25.14 7.45 -3.24
C LYS A 313 -25.87 6.74 -4.38
N ALA A 314 -26.11 5.45 -4.23
CA ALA A 314 -26.58 4.59 -5.31
C ALA A 314 -27.95 4.00 -5.02
N ASP A 315 -28.83 4.05 -6.01
CA ASP A 315 -30.05 3.27 -6.08
C ASP A 315 -29.81 1.96 -6.86
N ALA A 316 -30.84 1.16 -7.00
CA ALA A 316 -30.75 -0.14 -7.66
C ALA A 316 -30.29 -0.04 -9.13
N GLU A 317 -30.71 1.02 -9.87
CA GLU A 317 -30.30 1.20 -11.26
C GLU A 317 -28.82 1.60 -11.37
N LEU A 318 -28.33 2.51 -10.52
CA LEU A 318 -26.93 2.87 -10.49
C LEU A 318 -26.05 1.68 -10.08
N LEU A 319 -26.48 0.86 -9.11
CA LEU A 319 -25.75 -0.35 -8.74
C LEU A 319 -25.70 -1.37 -9.89
N GLU A 320 -26.81 -1.56 -10.61
CA GLU A 320 -26.84 -2.41 -11.80
C GLU A 320 -25.82 -1.95 -12.86
N LEU A 321 -25.76 -0.64 -13.14
CA LEU A 321 -24.83 -0.07 -14.12
C LEU A 321 -23.38 -0.15 -13.65
N VAL A 322 -23.12 0.03 -12.36
CA VAL A 322 -21.78 -0.14 -11.77
C VAL A 322 -21.34 -1.59 -11.82
N ASP A 323 -22.24 -2.56 -11.63
CA ASP A 323 -21.98 -4.00 -11.71
C ASP A 323 -21.90 -4.53 -13.15
N ALA A 324 -22.39 -3.79 -14.12
CA ALA A 324 -22.41 -4.23 -15.52
C ALA A 324 -20.99 -4.57 -16.01
N SER A 325 -20.88 -5.63 -16.80
CA SER A 325 -19.58 -6.07 -17.33
C SER A 325 -18.95 -5.02 -18.24
N THR A 326 -17.62 -4.94 -18.21
CA THR A 326 -16.83 -4.10 -19.10
C THR A 326 -15.57 -4.82 -19.55
N ALA A 327 -15.06 -4.43 -20.71
CA ALA A 327 -13.76 -4.87 -21.24
C ALA A 327 -12.64 -3.85 -20.95
N ALA A 328 -12.90 -2.78 -20.20
CA ALA A 328 -11.89 -1.80 -19.81
C ALA A 328 -10.88 -2.45 -18.84
N PRO A 329 -9.58 -2.48 -19.18
CA PRO A 329 -8.59 -3.25 -18.41
C PRO A 329 -8.35 -2.74 -17.00
N ALA A 330 -8.54 -1.45 -16.74
CA ALA A 330 -8.34 -0.87 -15.41
C ALA A 330 -9.56 -0.99 -14.49
N TRP A 331 -10.75 -1.37 -15.01
CA TRP A 331 -11.90 -1.61 -14.18
C TRP A 331 -11.86 -3.04 -13.61
N PRO A 332 -12.00 -3.24 -12.31
CA PRO A 332 -11.96 -4.58 -11.74
C PRO A 332 -13.15 -5.44 -12.18
N HIS A 333 -12.90 -6.69 -12.56
CA HIS A 333 -13.95 -7.62 -12.98
C HIS A 333 -14.98 -7.93 -11.88
N THR A 334 -14.59 -7.79 -10.63
CA THR A 334 -15.45 -8.02 -9.48
C THR A 334 -15.23 -6.91 -8.47
N LEU A 335 -16.30 -6.21 -8.13
CA LEU A 335 -16.26 -5.17 -7.10
C LEU A 335 -16.30 -5.79 -5.70
N GLY A 336 -15.61 -5.15 -4.77
CA GLY A 336 -15.67 -5.49 -3.37
C GLY A 336 -17.05 -5.21 -2.77
N ARG A 337 -17.36 -5.87 -1.66
CA ARG A 337 -18.51 -5.58 -0.78
C ARG A 337 -18.00 -5.52 0.63
N ALA A 338 -18.36 -4.47 1.35
CA ALA A 338 -17.97 -4.37 2.75
C ALA A 338 -18.62 -5.47 3.58
N LYS A 339 -17.84 -6.03 4.48
CA LYS A 339 -18.30 -6.95 5.52
C LYS A 339 -17.64 -6.56 6.83
N ALA A 340 -18.32 -6.75 7.94
CA ALA A 340 -17.70 -6.56 9.25
C ALA A 340 -16.62 -7.64 9.45
N VAL A 341 -15.41 -7.19 9.72
CA VAL A 341 -14.25 -8.05 10.03
C VAL A 341 -13.53 -7.41 11.20
N GLU A 342 -13.39 -8.16 12.28
CA GLU A 342 -12.51 -7.74 13.37
C GLU A 342 -11.04 -7.82 12.92
N PRO A 343 -10.18 -6.92 13.40
CA PRO A 343 -8.76 -6.98 13.11
C PRO A 343 -8.19 -8.37 13.42
N ALA A 344 -7.51 -8.96 12.45
CA ALA A 344 -6.89 -10.26 12.63
C ALA A 344 -5.72 -10.13 13.61
N THR A 345 -5.85 -10.76 14.77
CA THR A 345 -4.77 -10.89 15.75
C THR A 345 -4.34 -12.34 15.85
N ILE A 346 -3.03 -12.57 15.95
CA ILE A 346 -2.52 -13.90 16.25
C ILE A 346 -2.90 -14.20 17.70
N THR A 347 -3.77 -15.21 17.91
CA THR A 347 -4.06 -15.69 19.25
C THR A 347 -2.87 -16.48 19.75
N PHE A 348 -2.20 -15.98 20.76
CA PHE A 348 -1.05 -16.60 21.40
C PHE A 348 -1.34 -16.80 22.88
N GLN A 349 -1.22 -18.03 23.33
CA GLN A 349 -1.24 -18.36 24.76
C GLN A 349 0.20 -18.41 25.24
N ASP A 350 0.60 -17.47 26.09
CA ASP A 350 1.91 -17.45 26.69
C ASP A 350 2.07 -18.64 27.65
N GLU A 351 3.19 -19.33 27.54
CA GLU A 351 3.55 -20.46 28.37
C GLU A 351 4.73 -20.15 29.33
N LEU A 352 5.17 -18.88 29.38
CA LEU A 352 6.14 -18.46 30.36
C LEU A 352 5.54 -18.63 31.78
N PRO A 353 6.26 -19.24 32.71
CA PRO A 353 5.78 -19.41 34.08
C PRO A 353 5.70 -18.04 34.78
N THR A 354 4.61 -17.84 35.53
CA THR A 354 4.35 -16.60 36.29
C THR A 354 4.69 -16.75 37.77
N GLU A 355 4.91 -17.99 38.23
CA GLU A 355 5.23 -18.33 39.60
C GLU A 355 6.58 -19.06 39.68
N GLY A 356 7.17 -19.14 40.86
CA GLY A 356 8.46 -19.79 41.09
C GLY A 356 9.54 -18.83 41.57
N GLU A 357 10.74 -19.36 41.75
CA GLU A 357 11.92 -18.55 42.06
C GLU A 357 12.34 -17.71 40.85
N GLU A 358 12.97 -16.58 41.13
CA GLU A 358 13.51 -15.72 40.09
C GLU A 358 14.68 -16.37 39.38
N ASN A 359 14.63 -16.44 38.05
CA ASN A 359 15.71 -16.91 37.21
C ASN A 359 16.57 -15.72 36.77
N GLN A 360 17.62 -15.45 37.55
CA GLN A 360 18.48 -14.28 37.31
C GLN A 360 19.20 -14.35 35.97
N TRP A 361 19.62 -15.53 35.54
CA TRP A 361 20.33 -15.73 34.28
C TRP A 361 19.47 -15.32 33.06
N LEU A 362 18.30 -15.96 32.95
CA LEU A 362 17.41 -15.72 31.78
C LEU A 362 16.70 -14.38 31.88
N THR A 363 16.48 -13.83 33.09
CA THR A 363 16.03 -12.45 33.27
C THR A 363 17.03 -11.48 32.65
N ALA A 364 18.32 -11.59 32.99
CA ALA A 364 19.36 -10.72 32.44
C ALA A 364 19.51 -10.86 30.91
N PHE A 365 19.28 -12.04 30.36
CA PHE A 365 19.25 -12.24 28.90
C PHE A 365 18.12 -11.44 28.25
N VAL A 366 16.89 -11.54 28.75
CA VAL A 366 15.74 -10.82 28.21
C VAL A 366 15.88 -9.31 28.41
N GLU A 367 16.43 -8.85 29.52
CA GLU A 367 16.73 -7.43 29.76
C GLU A 367 17.66 -6.85 28.68
N ARG A 368 18.74 -7.58 28.32
CA ARG A 368 19.66 -7.15 27.25
C ARG A 368 18.96 -7.03 25.91
N LEU A 369 18.10 -7.99 25.56
CA LEU A 369 17.32 -7.96 24.34
C LEU A 369 16.35 -6.77 24.31
N GLN A 370 15.58 -6.58 25.38
CA GLN A 370 14.60 -5.49 25.47
C GLN A 370 15.27 -4.10 25.38
N ALA A 371 16.47 -3.96 25.92
CA ALA A 371 17.25 -2.73 25.83
C ALA A 371 17.89 -2.49 24.45
N SER A 372 17.86 -3.47 23.53
CA SER A 372 18.67 -3.45 22.31
C SER A 372 17.89 -3.56 20.99
N PHE A 373 16.54 -3.59 20.98
CA PHE A 373 15.75 -3.83 19.76
C PHE A 373 16.07 -2.85 18.64
N GLU A 374 16.16 -1.56 18.94
CA GLU A 374 16.50 -0.52 17.97
C GLU A 374 17.93 -0.70 17.42
N ALA A 375 18.89 -0.98 18.31
CA ALA A 375 20.27 -1.21 17.92
C ALA A 375 20.43 -2.47 17.04
N LEU A 376 19.70 -3.53 17.34
CA LEU A 376 19.67 -4.75 16.51
C LEU A 376 19.04 -4.52 15.14
N THR A 377 17.98 -3.71 15.07
CA THR A 377 17.37 -3.28 13.79
C THR A 377 18.36 -2.49 12.95
N GLU A 378 19.08 -1.53 13.56
CA GLU A 378 20.08 -0.72 12.86
C GLU A 378 21.30 -1.55 12.43
N LEU A 379 21.72 -2.52 13.25
CA LEU A 379 22.81 -3.44 12.92
C LEU A 379 22.44 -4.30 11.69
N ASP A 380 21.23 -4.85 11.69
CA ASP A 380 20.74 -5.63 10.55
C ASP A 380 20.50 -4.78 9.31
N ARG A 381 20.02 -3.54 9.44
CA ARG A 381 19.84 -2.63 8.31
C ARG A 381 21.14 -2.32 7.55
N LYS A 382 22.29 -2.37 8.23
CA LYS A 382 23.60 -2.16 7.62
C LYS A 382 24.07 -3.35 6.77
N ALA A 383 23.60 -4.55 7.07
CA ALA A 383 24.07 -5.79 6.44
C ALA A 383 22.95 -6.77 6.01
N GLY A 384 21.69 -6.38 6.18
CA GLY A 384 20.51 -7.18 5.87
C GLY A 384 19.34 -6.28 5.42
N ASP A 385 18.15 -6.61 5.83
CA ASP A 385 16.91 -5.88 5.51
C ASP A 385 16.30 -5.13 6.71
N GLY A 386 16.92 -5.22 7.89
CA GLY A 386 16.54 -4.44 9.07
C GLY A 386 15.34 -4.98 9.84
N ASP A 387 14.94 -6.24 9.64
CA ASP A 387 13.78 -6.81 10.34
C ASP A 387 14.13 -7.59 11.62
N PHE A 388 15.42 -7.85 11.87
CA PHE A 388 15.85 -8.70 12.97
C PHE A 388 15.44 -8.16 14.35
N GLY A 389 15.66 -6.87 14.61
CA GLY A 389 15.27 -6.25 15.88
C GLY A 389 13.76 -6.27 16.11
N GLN A 390 12.96 -6.04 15.07
CA GLN A 390 11.50 -6.12 15.12
C GLN A 390 11.01 -7.56 15.43
N ASN A 391 11.65 -8.57 14.84
CA ASN A 391 11.36 -9.96 15.12
C ASN A 391 11.67 -10.33 16.59
N MET A 392 12.77 -9.80 17.14
CA MET A 392 13.10 -9.97 18.56
C MET A 392 12.11 -9.22 19.45
N GLU A 393 11.72 -8.01 19.11
CA GLU A 393 10.71 -7.23 19.83
C GLU A 393 9.35 -7.95 19.85
N ALA A 394 8.92 -8.52 18.75
CA ALA A 394 7.68 -9.28 18.67
C ALA A 394 7.67 -10.48 19.65
N ALA A 395 8.81 -11.18 19.80
CA ALA A 395 8.91 -12.32 20.69
C ALA A 395 9.17 -11.95 22.17
N PHE A 396 9.95 -10.91 22.44
CA PHE A 396 10.46 -10.59 23.77
C PHE A 396 9.91 -9.29 24.36
N GLY A 397 9.37 -8.37 23.56
CA GLY A 397 8.96 -7.03 24.01
C GLY A 397 7.83 -7.05 25.04
N GLY A 398 6.92 -8.02 24.95
CA GLY A 398 5.80 -8.16 25.90
C GLY A 398 6.09 -9.04 27.12
N ILE A 399 7.36 -9.42 27.37
CA ILE A 399 7.72 -10.24 28.54
C ILE A 399 7.86 -9.35 29.76
N GLU A 400 7.12 -9.66 30.81
CA GLU A 400 7.27 -9.03 32.12
C GLU A 400 8.44 -9.66 32.88
N LEU A 401 9.27 -8.82 33.50
CA LEU A 401 10.44 -9.22 34.24
C LEU A 401 10.22 -8.99 35.74
N PRO A 402 10.87 -9.79 36.67
CA PRO A 402 11.82 -10.86 36.37
C PRO A 402 11.14 -12.16 35.92
N LEU A 403 11.85 -12.93 35.08
CA LEU A 403 11.43 -14.29 34.74
C LEU A 403 11.48 -15.21 35.99
N ARG A 404 10.49 -16.08 36.09
CA ARG A 404 10.35 -17.03 37.24
C ARG A 404 10.25 -18.44 36.73
N GLY A 405 10.60 -19.42 37.56
CA GLY A 405 10.54 -20.84 37.21
C GLY A 405 11.90 -21.44 36.85
N THR A 406 11.87 -22.69 36.43
CA THR A 406 13.06 -23.44 35.99
C THR A 406 13.51 -23.03 34.60
N ASP A 407 14.78 -23.27 34.28
CA ASP A 407 15.34 -23.01 32.94
C ASP A 407 14.52 -23.73 31.86
N THR A 408 14.14 -24.98 32.07
CA THR A 408 13.34 -25.80 31.15
C THR A 408 11.97 -25.16 30.83
N GLU A 409 11.27 -24.69 31.88
CA GLU A 409 9.97 -24.03 31.70
C GLU A 409 10.11 -22.72 30.92
N ILE A 410 11.13 -21.93 31.27
CA ILE A 410 11.39 -20.65 30.57
C ILE A 410 11.81 -20.89 29.10
N PHE A 411 12.73 -21.84 28.84
CA PHE A 411 13.13 -22.19 27.48
C PHE A 411 11.94 -22.66 26.65
N THR A 412 11.03 -23.46 27.24
CA THR A 412 9.79 -23.89 26.55
C THR A 412 8.93 -22.70 26.18
N GLY A 413 8.71 -21.75 27.08
CA GLY A 413 7.94 -20.54 26.81
C GLY A 413 8.60 -19.63 25.75
N LEU A 414 9.92 -19.42 25.87
CA LEU A 414 10.67 -18.61 24.88
C LEU A 414 10.68 -19.27 23.49
N ALA A 415 10.85 -20.59 23.40
CA ALA A 415 10.76 -21.32 22.13
C ALA A 415 9.41 -21.10 21.46
N LYS A 416 8.31 -21.24 22.21
CA LYS A 416 6.96 -21.04 21.70
C LYS A 416 6.71 -19.61 21.24
N ARG A 417 7.16 -18.62 22.03
CA ARG A 417 7.06 -17.20 21.65
C ARG A 417 7.77 -16.91 20.32
N LEU A 418 8.99 -17.38 20.18
CA LEU A 418 9.78 -17.21 18.96
C LEU A 418 9.13 -17.89 17.75
N LEU A 419 8.67 -19.13 17.89
CA LEU A 419 8.04 -19.88 16.80
C LEU A 419 6.69 -19.29 16.36
N VAL A 420 5.97 -18.59 17.25
CA VAL A 420 4.64 -18.03 16.95
C VAL A 420 4.72 -16.54 16.59
N LEU A 421 5.50 -15.75 17.32
CA LEU A 421 5.49 -14.29 17.24
C LEU A 421 6.61 -13.71 16.35
N ALA A 422 7.80 -14.37 16.33
CA ALA A 422 8.88 -13.91 15.48
C ALA A 422 8.75 -14.46 14.06
N GLY A 423 8.88 -13.57 13.09
CA GLY A 423 8.81 -13.92 11.67
C GLY A 423 10.13 -14.41 11.08
N GLY A 424 10.07 -14.84 9.82
CA GLY A 424 11.25 -15.14 9.01
C GLY A 424 12.11 -16.28 9.54
N THR A 425 13.41 -16.21 9.27
CA THR A 425 14.39 -17.21 9.71
C THR A 425 14.64 -17.12 11.21
N SER A 426 14.56 -15.93 11.80
CA SER A 426 14.86 -15.68 13.22
C SER A 426 13.97 -16.51 14.15
N GLY A 427 12.66 -16.51 13.90
CA GLY A 427 11.73 -17.33 14.69
C GLY A 427 12.06 -18.82 14.63
N ALA A 428 12.35 -19.34 13.45
CA ALA A 428 12.69 -20.75 13.26
C ALA A 428 13.99 -21.13 13.98
N VAL A 429 15.09 -20.38 13.77
CA VAL A 429 16.40 -20.78 14.30
C VAL A 429 16.51 -20.54 15.82
N PHE A 430 16.03 -19.40 16.33
CA PHE A 430 16.03 -19.15 17.77
C PHE A 430 14.98 -19.99 18.51
N GLY A 431 13.81 -20.21 17.89
CA GLY A 431 12.82 -21.14 18.40
C GLY A 431 13.37 -22.57 18.53
N THR A 432 14.14 -23.02 17.54
CA THR A 432 14.85 -24.30 17.58
C THR A 432 15.89 -24.33 18.72
N LEU A 433 16.70 -23.27 18.85
CA LEU A 433 17.68 -23.17 19.92
C LEU A 433 17.04 -23.39 21.31
N PHE A 434 16.01 -22.61 21.63
CA PHE A 434 15.37 -22.71 22.94
C PHE A 434 14.57 -24.03 23.10
N ASN A 435 14.02 -24.58 22.03
CA ASN A 435 13.34 -25.87 22.09
C ASN A 435 14.30 -27.04 22.41
N GLU A 436 15.50 -27.02 21.82
CA GLU A 436 16.51 -28.04 22.13
C GLU A 436 17.10 -27.86 23.53
N LEU A 437 17.28 -26.61 23.99
CA LEU A 437 17.65 -26.33 25.38
C LEU A 437 16.60 -26.83 26.38
N ALA A 438 15.32 -26.66 26.06
CA ALA A 438 14.22 -27.14 26.94
C ALA A 438 14.13 -28.67 27.04
N ARG A 439 14.58 -29.40 26.00
CA ARG A 439 14.48 -30.87 25.92
C ARG A 439 15.69 -31.61 26.46
N ALA A 440 16.82 -30.94 26.54
CA ALA A 440 18.08 -31.55 26.87
C ALA A 440 18.23 -31.83 28.40
N GLU A 441 19.02 -32.83 28.74
CA GLU A 441 19.35 -33.16 30.14
C GLU A 441 20.48 -32.27 30.70
N SER A 442 21.20 -31.58 29.82
CA SER A 442 22.26 -30.64 30.18
C SER A 442 22.34 -29.47 29.20
N LEU A 443 22.86 -28.34 29.65
CA LEU A 443 23.11 -27.17 28.76
C LEU A 443 24.02 -27.55 27.58
N ALA A 444 25.04 -28.36 27.84
CA ALA A 444 25.95 -28.83 26.79
C ALA A 444 25.24 -29.65 25.72
N ASP A 445 24.36 -30.58 26.09
CA ASP A 445 23.60 -31.39 25.12
C ASP A 445 22.64 -30.53 24.32
N GLY A 446 21.95 -29.59 24.98
CA GLY A 446 20.99 -28.69 24.33
C GLY A 446 21.65 -27.77 23.28
N LEU A 447 22.79 -27.15 23.62
CA LEU A 447 23.52 -26.29 22.70
C LEU A 447 24.07 -27.05 21.48
N ASN A 448 24.57 -28.28 21.69
CA ASN A 448 25.06 -29.11 20.59
C ASN A 448 23.90 -29.57 19.69
N ALA A 449 22.80 -30.07 20.28
CA ALA A 449 21.63 -30.48 19.50
C ALA A 449 21.05 -29.31 18.69
N ALA A 450 21.00 -28.11 19.27
CA ALA A 450 20.55 -26.92 18.59
C ALA A 450 21.47 -26.55 17.39
N ALA A 451 22.79 -26.58 17.59
CA ALA A 451 23.74 -26.28 16.53
C ALA A 451 23.61 -27.28 15.35
N ASP A 452 23.51 -28.57 15.67
CA ASP A 452 23.35 -29.63 14.67
C ASP A 452 22.01 -29.47 13.89
N LEU A 453 20.92 -29.26 14.60
CA LEU A 453 19.59 -29.12 13.96
C LEU A 453 19.46 -27.84 13.14
N ILE A 454 20.01 -26.70 13.61
CA ILE A 454 20.03 -25.44 12.84
C ILE A 454 20.89 -25.59 11.58
N HIS A 455 22.01 -26.33 11.67
CA HIS A 455 22.80 -26.71 10.49
C HIS A 455 21.96 -27.53 9.49
N GLU A 456 21.25 -28.55 9.95
CA GLU A 456 20.37 -29.38 9.09
C GLU A 456 19.25 -28.58 8.43
N LEU A 457 18.62 -27.65 9.15
CA LEU A 457 17.53 -26.81 8.65
C LEU A 457 17.98 -25.85 7.54
N GLY A 458 19.13 -25.20 7.69
CA GLY A 458 19.56 -24.11 6.82
C GLY A 458 20.86 -24.39 6.03
N GLY A 459 21.55 -25.48 6.32
CA GLY A 459 22.88 -25.79 5.76
C GLY A 459 23.92 -24.74 6.12
N ALA A 460 23.67 -23.91 7.15
CA ALA A 460 24.64 -22.95 7.64
C ALA A 460 25.72 -23.63 8.47
N GLN A 461 26.94 -23.13 8.42
CA GLN A 461 28.06 -23.66 9.17
C GLN A 461 28.94 -22.52 9.69
N ARG A 462 29.87 -22.84 10.59
CA ARG A 462 30.85 -21.86 11.07
C ARG A 462 31.60 -21.22 9.91
N GLY A 463 31.72 -19.91 9.89
CA GLY A 463 32.30 -19.11 8.81
C GLY A 463 31.32 -18.66 7.72
N ASP A 464 30.01 -18.87 7.92
CA ASP A 464 28.96 -18.42 7.00
C ASP A 464 28.33 -17.08 7.40
N ARG A 465 28.78 -16.47 8.49
CA ARG A 465 28.27 -15.24 9.08
C ARG A 465 26.81 -15.40 9.51
N THR A 466 26.58 -16.23 10.51
CA THR A 466 25.28 -16.53 11.09
C THR A 466 25.39 -16.73 12.61
N MET A 467 24.26 -16.89 13.29
CA MET A 467 24.25 -17.25 14.71
C MET A 467 25.09 -18.50 15.05
N LEU A 468 25.32 -19.40 14.09
CA LEU A 468 26.15 -20.59 14.30
C LEU A 468 27.63 -20.26 14.56
N ASP A 469 28.08 -19.09 14.13
CA ASP A 469 29.45 -18.62 14.39
C ASP A 469 29.68 -18.34 15.89
N ALA A 470 28.61 -18.03 16.64
CA ALA A 470 28.64 -17.90 18.09
C ALA A 470 28.17 -19.19 18.80
N LEU A 471 27.16 -19.87 18.28
CA LEU A 471 26.55 -21.04 18.92
C LEU A 471 27.50 -22.25 18.94
N ILE A 472 28.21 -22.54 17.85
CA ILE A 472 29.14 -23.67 17.76
C ILE A 472 30.28 -23.53 18.77
N PRO A 473 31.01 -22.38 18.87
CA PRO A 473 32.02 -22.20 19.92
C PRO A 473 31.47 -22.35 21.36
N ALA A 474 30.26 -21.81 21.62
CA ALA A 474 29.61 -21.99 22.92
C ALA A 474 29.30 -23.48 23.22
N ALA A 475 28.78 -24.20 22.23
CA ALA A 475 28.46 -25.63 22.37
C ALA A 475 29.71 -26.49 22.59
N GLU A 476 30.80 -26.21 21.86
CA GLU A 476 32.11 -26.86 22.05
C GLU A 476 32.64 -26.61 23.46
N LYS A 477 32.60 -25.36 23.92
CA LYS A 477 33.05 -24.98 25.27
C LYS A 477 32.19 -25.63 26.34
N ALA A 478 30.85 -25.62 26.18
CA ALA A 478 29.94 -26.30 27.12
C ALA A 478 30.22 -27.80 27.27
N ARG A 479 30.56 -28.45 26.15
CA ARG A 479 30.97 -29.88 26.15
C ARG A 479 32.30 -30.08 26.86
N GLU A 480 33.29 -29.21 26.64
CA GLU A 480 34.59 -29.23 27.32
C GLU A 480 34.43 -29.12 28.84
N LEU A 481 33.58 -28.24 29.30
CA LEU A 481 33.30 -28.01 30.71
C LEU A 481 32.37 -29.06 31.33
N GLY A 482 31.70 -29.87 30.53
CA GLY A 482 30.64 -30.77 31.00
C GLY A 482 29.47 -30.01 31.62
N ALA A 483 29.13 -28.85 31.07
CA ALA A 483 28.17 -27.92 31.62
C ALA A 483 26.76 -28.53 31.69
N LYS A 484 26.28 -28.79 32.91
CA LYS A 484 24.95 -29.30 33.19
C LYS A 484 24.02 -28.19 33.65
N ASP A 485 24.31 -27.63 34.82
CA ASP A 485 23.63 -26.51 35.43
C ASP A 485 24.65 -25.37 35.54
N PRO A 486 24.54 -24.29 34.72
CA PRO A 486 25.61 -23.31 34.63
C PRO A 486 25.66 -22.39 35.85
N ASP A 487 26.85 -22.32 36.49
CA ASP A 487 27.17 -21.27 37.43
C ASP A 487 27.76 -20.04 36.73
N ALA A 488 28.04 -18.98 37.49
CA ALA A 488 28.54 -17.72 36.93
C ALA A 488 29.89 -17.88 36.21
N GLU A 489 30.77 -18.80 36.64
CA GLU A 489 32.06 -19.04 35.99
C GLU A 489 31.86 -19.76 34.64
N THR A 490 31.02 -20.79 34.62
CA THR A 490 30.61 -21.50 33.40
C THR A 490 29.96 -20.54 32.39
N LEU A 491 29.01 -19.71 32.82
CA LEU A 491 28.38 -18.72 31.95
C LEU A 491 29.39 -17.74 31.37
N GLN A 492 30.39 -17.28 32.12
CA GLN A 492 31.42 -16.39 31.63
C GLN A 492 32.30 -17.05 30.55
N GLU A 493 32.71 -18.33 30.76
CA GLU A 493 33.48 -19.05 29.75
C GLU A 493 32.70 -19.30 28.46
N LEU A 494 31.38 -19.57 28.57
CA LEU A 494 30.48 -19.69 27.40
C LEU A 494 30.30 -18.37 26.70
N PHE A 495 30.15 -17.28 27.45
CA PHE A 495 30.08 -15.94 26.88
C PHE A 495 31.34 -15.60 26.09
N ASP A 496 32.52 -15.82 26.68
CA ASP A 496 33.80 -15.50 26.03
C ASP A 496 33.93 -16.25 24.69
N ALA A 497 33.57 -17.54 24.67
CA ALA A 497 33.61 -18.35 23.44
C ALA A 497 32.59 -17.90 22.39
N ALA A 498 31.34 -17.67 22.81
CA ALA A 498 30.29 -17.21 21.90
C ALA A 498 30.55 -15.80 21.36
N HIS A 499 30.99 -14.90 22.23
CA HIS A 499 31.25 -13.51 21.89
C HIS A 499 32.43 -13.36 20.93
N ALA A 500 33.50 -14.12 21.15
CA ALA A 500 34.62 -14.18 20.19
C ALA A 500 34.14 -14.63 18.81
N GLY A 501 33.32 -15.69 18.72
CA GLY A 501 32.73 -16.14 17.48
C GLY A 501 31.78 -15.12 16.84
N ALA A 502 31.03 -14.37 17.64
CA ALA A 502 30.17 -13.28 17.14
C ALA A 502 31.00 -12.13 16.55
N LEU A 503 32.09 -11.72 17.21
CA LEU A 503 33.00 -10.68 16.71
C LEU A 503 33.68 -11.09 15.40
N ASP A 504 34.09 -12.36 15.27
CA ASP A 504 34.69 -12.89 14.04
C ASP A 504 33.77 -12.71 12.81
N THR A 505 32.46 -12.62 13.00
CA THR A 505 31.50 -12.42 11.90
C THR A 505 31.66 -11.08 11.18
N GLU A 506 32.27 -10.08 11.80
CA GLU A 506 32.49 -8.75 11.22
C GLU A 506 33.34 -8.82 9.94
N ASP A 507 34.35 -9.69 9.93
CA ASP A 507 35.26 -9.86 8.79
C ASP A 507 34.73 -10.84 7.72
N LEU A 508 33.63 -11.53 8.00
CA LEU A 508 33.07 -12.54 7.10
C LEU A 508 32.05 -11.94 6.11
N ALA A 509 32.08 -12.43 4.86
CA ALA A 509 30.98 -12.22 3.94
C ALA A 509 29.84 -13.19 4.24
N ALA A 510 28.61 -12.69 4.31
CA ALA A 510 27.44 -13.54 4.57
C ALA A 510 27.21 -14.51 3.41
N LYS A 511 27.04 -15.80 3.74
CA LYS A 511 26.72 -16.86 2.76
C LYS A 511 25.31 -17.42 2.94
N LYS A 512 24.64 -17.09 4.02
CA LYS A 512 23.29 -17.53 4.36
C LYS A 512 22.42 -16.36 4.81
N GLY A 513 21.12 -16.59 4.84
CA GLY A 513 20.16 -15.55 5.18
C GLY A 513 20.09 -14.41 4.17
N ARG A 514 19.33 -13.35 4.49
CA ARG A 514 19.13 -12.20 3.58
C ARG A 514 20.39 -11.38 3.35
N ALA A 515 21.27 -11.33 4.33
CA ALA A 515 22.58 -10.68 4.21
C ALA A 515 23.46 -11.28 3.08
N SER A 516 23.25 -12.54 2.69
CA SER A 516 24.00 -13.20 1.62
C SER A 516 23.83 -12.55 0.24
N TYR A 517 22.71 -11.85 0.01
CA TYR A 517 22.50 -11.08 -1.24
C TYR A 517 23.43 -9.87 -1.37
N LEU A 518 24.04 -9.41 -0.28
CA LEU A 518 24.97 -8.29 -0.27
C LEU A 518 26.43 -8.73 -0.56
N GLY A 519 26.75 -10.03 -0.40
CA GLY A 519 28.09 -10.57 -0.60
C GLY A 519 29.13 -9.83 0.26
N ASP A 520 30.22 -9.37 -0.35
CA ASP A 520 31.29 -8.63 0.37
C ASP A 520 30.84 -7.32 1.03
N ARG A 521 29.71 -6.74 0.62
CA ARG A 521 29.15 -5.52 1.27
C ARG A 521 28.58 -5.79 2.66
N SER A 522 28.42 -7.04 3.05
CA SER A 522 28.01 -7.42 4.41
C SER A 522 29.15 -7.38 5.44
N LYS A 523 30.42 -7.25 4.99
CA LYS A 523 31.58 -7.14 5.88
C LYS A 523 31.62 -5.80 6.62
N GLY A 524 32.29 -5.78 7.76
CA GLY A 524 32.38 -4.61 8.64
C GLY A 524 31.19 -4.42 9.56
N VAL A 525 30.32 -5.44 9.67
CA VAL A 525 29.15 -5.45 10.55
C VAL A 525 29.04 -6.82 11.19
N ILE A 526 28.92 -6.86 12.51
CA ILE A 526 28.71 -8.11 13.27
C ILE A 526 27.35 -8.70 12.92
N ASP A 527 27.24 -10.03 12.86
CA ASP A 527 25.94 -10.70 12.68
C ASP A 527 25.05 -10.50 13.91
N PRO A 528 23.83 -9.93 13.77
CA PRO A 528 22.97 -9.67 14.91
C PRO A 528 22.52 -10.95 15.62
N GLY A 529 22.33 -12.06 14.89
CA GLY A 529 21.98 -13.35 15.48
C GLY A 529 23.11 -13.93 16.32
N ALA A 530 24.37 -13.78 15.87
CA ALA A 530 25.52 -14.23 16.62
C ALA A 530 25.71 -13.44 17.94
N ILE A 531 25.48 -12.12 17.91
CA ILE A 531 25.52 -11.29 19.12
C ILE A 531 24.45 -11.73 20.13
N VAL A 532 23.21 -11.94 19.68
CA VAL A 532 22.11 -12.40 20.54
C VAL A 532 22.41 -13.77 21.17
N VAL A 533 23.04 -14.69 20.43
CA VAL A 533 23.51 -15.97 21.03
C VAL A 533 24.51 -15.72 22.13
N SER A 534 25.46 -14.81 21.99
CA SER A 534 26.43 -14.52 23.05
C SER A 534 25.77 -13.96 24.30
N TRP A 535 24.71 -13.14 24.13
CA TRP A 535 23.95 -12.56 25.25
C TRP A 535 23.20 -13.58 26.11
N LEU A 536 22.94 -14.77 25.59
CA LEU A 536 22.37 -15.84 26.40
C LEU A 536 23.26 -16.15 27.62
N PHE A 537 24.55 -15.95 27.52
CA PHE A 537 25.52 -16.28 28.55
C PHE A 537 26.05 -15.06 29.33
N GLY A 538 26.03 -13.87 28.75
CA GLY A 538 26.57 -12.67 29.39
C GLY A 538 26.60 -11.44 28.48
N GLY A 539 27.38 -10.44 28.86
CA GLY A 539 27.61 -9.22 28.05
C GLY A 539 26.69 -8.05 28.38
N GLU A 540 26.84 -7.00 27.62
CA GLU A 540 26.13 -5.74 27.79
C GLU A 540 25.19 -5.49 26.59
N PRO A 541 24.06 -4.76 26.77
CA PRO A 541 23.17 -4.37 25.68
C PRO A 541 23.87 -3.43 24.70
N LEU A 542 23.45 -3.48 23.43
CA LEU A 542 23.89 -2.52 22.43
C LEU A 542 23.16 -1.19 22.59
N SER A 543 23.89 -0.08 22.43
CA SER A 543 23.29 1.26 22.36
C SER A 543 23.00 1.62 20.90
N ALA A 544 21.85 2.17 20.62
CA ALA A 544 21.57 2.81 19.34
C ALA A 544 22.42 4.10 19.24
N HIS A 545 23.33 4.18 18.29
CA HIS A 545 24.17 5.37 18.00
C HIS A 545 23.85 5.90 16.60
#